data_616a3d434b7fb54a7ecd8b1698713f4e
#
_entry.id   616a3d434b7fb54a7ecd8b1698713f4e
#
_cell.length_a   1.000
_cell.length_b   1.000
_cell.length_c   1.000
_cell.angle_alpha   90.00
_cell.angle_beta   90.00
_cell.angle_gamma   90.00
#
_symmetry.space_group_name_H-M   'P 1'
#
loop_
_entity.id
_entity.type
_entity.pdbx_description
1 polymer ?
#
loop_
_entity_poly.entity_id
_entity_poly.type
_entity_poly.pdbx_seq_one_letter_code
_entity_poly.pdbx_strand_id
1 'polypeptide(L)'
;RHINAFALGAQTVNPDIKVKTVEIKSWFDMTKERQAADSLISQGADVLANGGDSPAPGEAAKAKNLPWVGYDSDQSANYPDIWLTAPIYNWGQYYLAQIQSLLDGTWKKEDYYGNLKDGFNKLAPFGKIVADSTKAEIEAKKAKIIDGTLDVFAGPIKDNKGTEKVKAGATISADDRQTIDWLVAGVS
;
A
#
# COMPACT_ATOMS: atom_id res chain seq x y z
N ARG A 1 -8.19 -2.22 4.95
CA ARG A 1 -6.90 -2.81 5.36
C ARG A 1 -5.72 -2.00 4.83
N HIS A 2 -5.57 -1.78 3.52
CA HIS A 2 -4.41 -1.11 2.91
C HIS A 2 -4.22 0.31 3.43
N ILE A 3 -5.30 1.11 3.51
CA ILE A 3 -5.29 2.47 4.07
C ILE A 3 -4.74 2.46 5.51
N ASN A 4 -5.23 1.53 6.35
CA ASN A 4 -4.78 1.42 7.73
C ASN A 4 -3.29 1.07 7.83
N ALA A 5 -2.82 0.11 7.04
CA ALA A 5 -1.40 -0.27 7.02
C ALA A 5 -0.51 0.89 6.55
N PHE A 6 -0.95 1.64 5.52
CA PHE A 6 -0.25 2.83 5.05
C PHE A 6 -0.16 3.90 6.15
N ALA A 7 -1.27 4.21 6.80
CA ALA A 7 -1.32 5.21 7.87
C ALA A 7 -0.45 4.79 9.07
N LEU A 8 -0.57 3.54 9.52
CA LEU A 8 0.24 3.00 10.62
C LEU A 8 1.74 3.06 10.28
N GLY A 9 2.12 2.69 9.06
CA GLY A 9 3.51 2.79 8.59
C GLY A 9 4.02 4.23 8.62
N ALA A 10 3.26 5.18 8.10
CA ALA A 10 3.62 6.60 8.09
C ALA A 10 3.73 7.17 9.52
N GLN A 11 2.82 6.79 10.42
CA GLN A 11 2.83 7.20 11.82
C GLN A 11 4.03 6.66 12.62
N THR A 12 4.70 5.60 12.16
CA THR A 12 5.97 5.17 12.80
C THR A 12 7.11 6.16 12.60
N VAL A 13 7.03 7.03 11.58
CA VAL A 13 8.03 8.05 11.26
C VAL A 13 7.56 9.42 11.78
N ASN A 14 6.30 9.75 11.55
CA ASN A 14 5.69 10.99 12.03
C ASN A 14 4.32 10.68 12.68
N PRO A 15 4.24 10.63 14.03
CA PRO A 15 2.99 10.32 14.73
C PRO A 15 1.84 11.31 14.45
N ASP A 16 2.15 12.53 14.03
CA ASP A 16 1.16 13.59 13.78
C ASP A 16 0.64 13.59 12.34
N ILE A 17 1.13 12.70 11.48
CA ILE A 17 0.71 12.63 10.08
C ILE A 17 -0.79 12.37 9.97
N LYS A 18 -1.43 13.05 9.02
CA LYS A 18 -2.85 12.87 8.71
C LYS A 18 -2.98 12.20 7.34
N VAL A 19 -3.81 11.19 7.26
CA VAL A 19 -4.15 10.52 6.01
C VAL A 19 -5.61 10.83 5.68
N LYS A 20 -5.83 11.54 4.58
CA LYS A 20 -7.18 11.81 4.05
C LYS A 20 -7.51 10.83 2.94
N THR A 21 -8.74 10.35 2.91
CA THR A 21 -9.16 9.37 1.92
C THR A 21 -10.41 9.81 1.16
N VAL A 22 -10.48 9.46 -0.11
CA VAL A 22 -11.68 9.59 -0.94
C VAL A 22 -11.96 8.23 -1.58
N GLU A 23 -13.08 7.62 -1.22
CA GLU A 23 -13.51 6.37 -1.82
C GLU A 23 -14.35 6.65 -3.06
N ILE A 24 -13.91 6.15 -4.22
CA ILE A 24 -14.60 6.33 -5.51
C ILE A 24 -15.53 5.17 -5.90
N LYS A 25 -15.51 4.07 -5.14
CA LYS A 25 -16.30 2.84 -5.36
C LYS A 25 -16.12 2.25 -6.76
N SER A 26 -14.89 2.31 -7.27
CA SER A 26 -14.48 1.74 -8.55
C SER A 26 -13.00 1.38 -8.48
N TRP A 27 -12.59 0.30 -9.14
CA TRP A 27 -11.18 -0.03 -9.32
C TRP A 27 -10.54 0.80 -10.44
N PHE A 28 -11.31 1.13 -11.48
CA PHE A 28 -10.84 1.92 -12.60
C PHE A 28 -11.90 2.94 -13.04
N ASP A 29 -11.68 4.21 -12.78
CA ASP A 29 -12.48 5.34 -13.25
C ASP A 29 -11.60 6.60 -13.29
N MET A 30 -10.96 6.84 -14.42
CA MET A 30 -10.00 7.95 -14.58
C MET A 30 -10.59 9.31 -14.18
N THR A 31 -11.89 9.53 -14.44
CA THR A 31 -12.53 10.80 -14.12
C THR A 31 -12.68 10.97 -12.61
N LYS A 32 -13.23 9.95 -11.94
CA LYS A 32 -13.40 10.00 -10.48
C LYS A 32 -12.07 9.98 -9.73
N GLU A 33 -11.10 9.19 -10.20
CA GLU A 33 -9.76 9.17 -9.60
C GLU A 33 -9.08 10.52 -9.71
N ARG A 34 -9.19 11.19 -10.87
CA ARG A 34 -8.67 12.54 -11.06
C ARG A 34 -9.37 13.55 -10.15
N GLN A 35 -10.70 13.53 -10.07
CA GLN A 35 -11.47 14.41 -9.18
C GLN A 35 -11.14 14.20 -7.71
N ALA A 36 -10.97 12.94 -7.28
CA ALA A 36 -10.55 12.60 -5.92
C ALA A 36 -9.16 13.15 -5.60
N ALA A 37 -8.20 12.97 -6.50
CA ALA A 37 -6.85 13.49 -6.34
C ALA A 37 -6.82 15.03 -6.28
N ASP A 38 -7.51 15.71 -7.19
CA ASP A 38 -7.60 17.17 -7.19
C ASP A 38 -8.28 17.69 -5.91
N SER A 39 -9.30 16.97 -5.39
CA SER A 39 -9.94 17.29 -4.11
C SER A 39 -8.98 17.16 -2.93
N LEU A 40 -8.21 16.08 -2.85
CA LEU A 40 -7.21 15.88 -1.80
C LEU A 40 -6.11 16.95 -1.85
N ILE A 41 -5.63 17.28 -3.03
CA ILE A 41 -4.65 18.37 -3.24
C ILE A 41 -5.21 19.70 -2.75
N SER A 42 -6.46 20.03 -3.10
CA SER A 42 -7.10 21.28 -2.67
C SER A 42 -7.27 21.36 -1.15
N GLN A 43 -7.32 20.22 -0.47
CA GLN A 43 -7.38 20.11 0.98
C GLN A 43 -6.00 20.09 1.65
N GLY A 44 -4.92 20.31 0.88
CA GLY A 44 -3.56 20.44 1.39
C GLY A 44 -2.79 19.12 1.49
N ALA A 45 -3.15 18.11 0.72
CA ALA A 45 -2.31 16.92 0.60
C ALA A 45 -0.98 17.30 -0.06
N ASP A 46 0.13 16.91 0.56
CA ASP A 46 1.50 17.14 0.11
C ASP A 46 2.16 15.88 -0.49
N VAL A 47 1.53 14.73 -0.32
CA VAL A 47 1.87 13.46 -0.97
C VAL A 47 0.57 12.80 -1.41
N LEU A 48 0.56 12.23 -2.61
CA LEU A 48 -0.56 11.40 -3.07
C LEU A 48 -0.19 9.91 -3.06
N ALA A 49 -1.16 9.08 -2.72
CA ALA A 49 -1.12 7.63 -2.90
C ALA A 49 -2.45 7.17 -3.44
N ASN A 50 -2.45 6.21 -4.36
CA ASN A 50 -3.69 5.64 -4.87
C ASN A 50 -3.79 4.14 -4.59
N GLY A 51 -5.00 3.63 -4.64
CA GLY A 51 -5.32 2.21 -4.56
C GLY A 51 -6.28 1.79 -5.67
N GLY A 52 -6.37 2.62 -6.74
CA GLY A 52 -7.09 2.34 -7.98
C GLY A 52 -6.10 2.05 -9.11
N ASP A 53 -6.61 1.60 -10.25
CA ASP A 53 -5.81 1.02 -11.33
C ASP A 53 -5.48 2.02 -12.46
N SER A 54 -5.94 3.29 -12.35
CA SER A 54 -5.65 4.30 -13.37
C SER A 54 -4.44 5.19 -13.03
N PRO A 55 -3.78 5.79 -14.03
CA PRO A 55 -2.70 6.74 -13.80
C PRO A 55 -3.18 8.15 -13.40
N ALA A 56 -4.48 8.40 -13.35
CA ALA A 56 -5.05 9.73 -13.15
C ALA A 56 -4.58 10.45 -11.86
N PRO A 57 -4.41 9.76 -10.70
CA PRO A 57 -3.81 10.40 -9.52
C PRO A 57 -2.36 10.81 -9.73
N GLY A 58 -1.56 10.01 -10.46
CA GLY A 58 -0.19 10.36 -10.83
C GLY A 58 -0.12 11.60 -11.73
N GLU A 59 -1.05 11.73 -12.68
CA GLU A 59 -1.17 12.94 -13.51
C GLU A 59 -1.55 14.18 -12.69
N ALA A 60 -2.43 14.03 -11.70
CA ALA A 60 -2.77 15.12 -10.78
C ALA A 60 -1.56 15.53 -9.93
N ALA A 61 -0.83 14.57 -9.38
CA ALA A 61 0.39 14.80 -8.61
C ALA A 61 1.46 15.51 -9.46
N LYS A 62 1.69 15.03 -10.70
CA LYS A 62 2.64 15.62 -11.65
C LYS A 62 2.32 17.08 -11.95
N ALA A 63 1.05 17.41 -12.16
CA ALA A 63 0.61 18.77 -12.45
C ALA A 63 0.91 19.76 -11.29
N LYS A 64 1.12 19.26 -10.08
CA LYS A 64 1.43 20.04 -8.88
C LYS A 64 2.83 19.78 -8.32
N ASN A 65 3.62 18.96 -9.01
CA ASN A 65 4.95 18.52 -8.57
C ASN A 65 4.94 17.92 -7.15
N LEU A 66 3.92 17.14 -6.84
CA LEU A 66 3.78 16.44 -5.55
C LEU A 66 4.34 15.03 -5.64
N PRO A 67 5.04 14.54 -4.62
CA PRO A 67 5.45 13.15 -4.53
C PRO A 67 4.27 12.18 -4.64
N TRP A 68 4.48 11.04 -5.33
CA TRP A 68 3.44 10.07 -5.58
C TRP A 68 3.86 8.64 -5.29
N VAL A 69 3.02 7.94 -4.53
CA VAL A 69 3.07 6.48 -4.34
C VAL A 69 2.04 5.86 -5.28
N GLY A 70 2.53 5.10 -6.26
CA GLY A 70 1.66 4.39 -7.20
C GLY A 70 1.04 3.13 -6.61
N TYR A 71 0.34 2.38 -7.46
CA TYR A 71 -0.32 1.13 -7.09
C TYR A 71 -0.22 0.12 -8.24
N ASP A 72 -0.03 -1.16 -7.90
CA ASP A 72 -0.11 -2.35 -8.74
C ASP A 72 0.92 -2.44 -9.88
N SER A 73 1.50 -1.36 -10.35
CA SER A 73 2.46 -1.33 -11.44
C SER A 73 3.60 -0.34 -11.22
N ASP A 74 4.76 -0.63 -11.84
CA ASP A 74 5.88 0.31 -11.88
C ASP A 74 5.63 1.37 -12.95
N GLN A 75 5.39 2.60 -12.52
CA GLN A 75 5.21 3.75 -13.39
C GLN A 75 6.35 4.77 -13.29
N SER A 76 7.49 4.39 -12.73
CA SER A 76 8.64 5.26 -12.51
C SER A 76 9.14 5.94 -13.79
N ALA A 77 9.07 5.26 -14.94
CA ALA A 77 9.46 5.81 -16.23
C ALA A 77 8.54 6.95 -16.72
N ASN A 78 7.26 6.93 -16.35
CA ASN A 78 6.27 7.94 -16.73
C ASN A 78 6.27 9.16 -15.79
N TYR A 79 6.73 8.96 -14.55
CA TYR A 79 6.68 9.97 -13.48
C TYR A 79 8.02 10.11 -12.74
N PRO A 80 9.16 10.26 -13.43
CA PRO A 80 10.49 10.16 -12.82
C PRO A 80 10.77 11.23 -11.77
N ASP A 81 10.09 12.37 -11.83
CA ASP A 81 10.36 13.53 -10.94
C ASP A 81 9.55 13.50 -9.64
N ILE A 82 8.47 12.72 -9.61
CA ILE A 82 7.55 12.66 -8.47
C ILE A 82 7.37 11.25 -7.91
N TRP A 83 7.88 10.24 -8.60
CA TRP A 83 7.73 8.85 -8.20
C TRP A 83 8.47 8.54 -6.90
N LEU A 84 7.78 7.90 -5.97
CA LEU A 84 8.37 7.36 -4.74
C LEU A 84 8.61 5.85 -4.89
N THR A 85 7.55 5.08 -5.00
CA THR A 85 7.50 3.63 -5.23
C THR A 85 6.04 3.21 -5.40
N ALA A 86 5.78 1.90 -5.52
CA ALA A 86 4.44 1.31 -5.46
C ALA A 86 4.49 -0.10 -4.87
N PRO A 87 3.44 -0.57 -4.18
CA PRO A 87 3.24 -2.00 -4.02
C PRO A 87 2.92 -2.62 -5.38
N ILE A 88 3.61 -3.70 -5.74
CA ILE A 88 3.40 -4.44 -7.00
C ILE A 88 3.31 -5.93 -6.72
N TYR A 89 2.72 -6.68 -7.65
CA TYR A 89 2.46 -8.12 -7.51
C TYR A 89 3.20 -8.92 -8.58
N ASN A 90 3.87 -9.98 -8.16
CA ASN A 90 4.65 -10.86 -9.03
C ASN A 90 3.77 -12.00 -9.59
N TRP A 91 2.73 -11.65 -10.34
CA TRP A 91 1.81 -12.60 -10.95
C TRP A 91 2.48 -13.64 -11.84
N GLY A 92 3.57 -13.27 -12.53
CA GLY A 92 4.29 -14.19 -13.40
C GLY A 92 4.78 -15.45 -12.69
N GLN A 93 5.31 -15.30 -11.47
CA GLN A 93 5.74 -16.45 -10.66
C GLN A 93 4.56 -17.39 -10.32
N TYR A 94 3.44 -16.81 -9.93
CA TYR A 94 2.24 -17.60 -9.63
C TYR A 94 1.71 -18.32 -10.86
N TYR A 95 1.56 -17.64 -11.99
CA TYR A 95 1.06 -18.24 -13.22
C TYR A 95 1.95 -19.36 -13.73
N LEU A 96 3.27 -19.20 -13.68
CA LEU A 96 4.20 -20.25 -14.07
C LEU A 96 4.06 -21.49 -13.17
N ALA A 97 3.93 -21.32 -11.86
CA ALA A 97 3.72 -22.42 -10.93
C ALA A 97 2.39 -23.16 -11.21
N GLN A 98 1.30 -22.41 -11.49
CA GLN A 98 0.01 -23.00 -11.82
C GLN A 98 0.05 -23.80 -13.15
N ILE A 99 0.70 -23.24 -14.18
CA ILE A 99 0.87 -23.93 -15.47
C ILE A 99 1.70 -25.22 -15.28
N GLN A 100 2.80 -25.15 -14.53
CA GLN A 100 3.63 -26.31 -14.27
C GLN A 100 2.84 -27.42 -13.54
N SER A 101 2.07 -27.05 -12.52
CA SER A 101 1.24 -28.03 -11.79
C SER A 101 0.18 -28.70 -12.65
N LEU A 102 -0.38 -27.97 -13.64
CA LEU A 102 -1.29 -28.56 -14.64
C LEU A 102 -0.56 -29.56 -15.53
N LEU A 103 0.63 -29.25 -16.02
CA LEU A 103 1.45 -30.15 -16.85
C LEU A 103 1.86 -31.42 -16.07
N ASP A 104 2.15 -31.26 -14.79
CA ASP A 104 2.54 -32.37 -13.89
C ASP A 104 1.33 -33.21 -13.39
N GLY A 105 0.10 -32.80 -13.69
CA GLY A 105 -1.13 -33.46 -13.22
C GLY A 105 -1.37 -33.31 -11.71
N THR A 106 -0.70 -32.33 -11.06
CA THR A 106 -0.77 -32.10 -9.60
C THR A 106 -1.64 -30.90 -9.22
N TRP A 107 -2.17 -30.17 -10.21
CA TRP A 107 -2.97 -28.99 -9.97
C TRP A 107 -4.20 -29.27 -9.11
N LYS A 108 -4.43 -28.38 -8.13
CA LYS A 108 -5.63 -28.39 -7.28
C LYS A 108 -6.15 -26.98 -7.16
N LYS A 109 -7.47 -26.84 -7.05
CA LYS A 109 -8.08 -25.56 -6.70
C LYS A 109 -7.66 -25.19 -5.27
N GLU A 110 -7.09 -24.02 -5.12
CA GLU A 110 -6.70 -23.45 -3.82
C GLU A 110 -6.93 -21.94 -3.80
N ASP A 111 -7.13 -21.37 -2.62
CA ASP A 111 -7.12 -19.94 -2.42
C ASP A 111 -5.68 -19.49 -2.18
N TYR A 112 -5.07 -18.85 -3.18
CA TYR A 112 -3.71 -18.36 -3.07
C TYR A 112 -3.67 -16.99 -2.40
N TYR A 113 -2.82 -16.85 -1.39
CA TYR A 113 -2.59 -15.60 -0.67
C TYR A 113 -1.10 -15.32 -0.57
N GLY A 114 -0.57 -14.64 -1.59
CA GLY A 114 0.84 -14.26 -1.65
C GLY A 114 1.20 -13.09 -0.74
N ASN A 115 2.45 -13.03 -0.30
CA ASN A 115 2.96 -12.02 0.62
C ASN A 115 4.40 -11.59 0.28
N LEU A 116 5.03 -10.78 1.14
CA LEU A 116 6.42 -10.33 0.97
C LEU A 116 7.44 -11.49 1.11
N LYS A 117 7.14 -12.47 1.96
CA LYS A 117 8.09 -13.57 2.27
C LYS A 117 8.23 -14.53 1.09
N ASP A 118 7.14 -14.79 0.37
CA ASP A 118 7.16 -15.65 -0.82
C ASP A 118 7.54 -14.89 -2.10
N GLY A 119 7.73 -13.58 -2.01
CA GLY A 119 8.12 -12.72 -3.12
C GLY A 119 7.00 -12.40 -4.09
N PHE A 120 5.74 -12.68 -3.74
CA PHE A 120 4.59 -12.25 -4.52
C PHE A 120 4.35 -10.75 -4.41
N ASN A 121 4.27 -10.22 -3.17
CA ASN A 121 4.23 -8.77 -2.95
C ASN A 121 5.63 -8.20 -2.99
N LYS A 122 5.82 -7.11 -3.72
CA LYS A 122 7.09 -6.39 -3.88
C LYS A 122 6.86 -4.89 -3.82
N LEU A 123 7.94 -4.14 -3.65
CA LEU A 123 7.96 -2.71 -3.97
C LEU A 123 8.54 -2.53 -5.37
N ALA A 124 7.95 -1.63 -6.15
CA ALA A 124 8.55 -1.13 -7.39
C ALA A 124 9.86 -0.41 -7.08
N PRO A 125 10.77 -0.24 -8.07
CA PRO A 125 11.99 0.52 -7.89
C PRO A 125 11.71 1.90 -7.27
N PHE A 126 12.55 2.31 -6.32
CA PHE A 126 12.44 3.63 -5.72
C PHE A 126 12.76 4.72 -6.72
N GLY A 127 11.98 5.79 -6.70
CA GLY A 127 12.23 6.99 -7.48
C GLY A 127 13.53 7.70 -7.09
N LYS A 128 14.06 8.52 -7.99
CA LYS A 128 15.30 9.29 -7.77
C LYS A 128 15.21 10.32 -6.64
N ILE A 129 13.98 10.72 -6.27
CA ILE A 129 13.73 11.67 -5.18
C ILE A 129 13.74 11.01 -3.80
N VAL A 130 13.78 9.68 -3.73
CA VAL A 130 13.86 8.94 -2.45
C VAL A 130 15.31 8.88 -2.00
N ALA A 131 15.62 9.45 -0.83
CA ALA A 131 16.96 9.45 -0.27
C ALA A 131 17.46 8.01 0.04
N ASP A 132 18.75 7.76 -0.10
CA ASP A 132 19.32 6.43 0.14
C ASP A 132 19.17 5.97 1.59
N SER A 133 19.18 6.88 2.56
CA SER A 133 18.87 6.58 3.96
C SER A 133 17.43 6.08 4.13
N THR A 134 16.47 6.69 3.43
CA THR A 134 15.06 6.25 3.44
C THR A 134 14.90 4.88 2.80
N LYS A 135 15.57 4.63 1.66
CA LYS A 135 15.58 3.29 1.02
C LYS A 135 16.10 2.23 1.98
N ALA A 136 17.21 2.51 2.66
CA ALA A 136 17.81 1.58 3.63
C ALA A 136 16.87 1.30 4.81
N GLU A 137 16.17 2.31 5.32
CA GLU A 137 15.18 2.14 6.39
C GLU A 137 14.00 1.28 5.94
N ILE A 138 13.47 1.51 4.73
CA ILE A 138 12.37 0.70 4.16
C ILE A 138 12.80 -0.75 4.02
N GLU A 139 13.98 -1.03 3.47
CA GLU A 139 14.48 -2.39 3.33
C GLU A 139 14.69 -3.07 4.70
N ALA A 140 15.18 -2.34 5.71
CA ALA A 140 15.28 -2.87 7.07
C ALA A 140 13.92 -3.21 7.70
N LYS A 141 12.90 -2.35 7.51
CA LYS A 141 11.53 -2.63 7.98
C LYS A 141 10.90 -3.81 7.21
N LYS A 142 11.12 -3.88 5.91
CA LYS A 142 10.68 -5.01 5.07
C LYS A 142 11.27 -6.34 5.53
N ALA A 143 12.57 -6.37 5.86
CA ALA A 143 13.22 -7.57 6.41
C ALA A 143 12.53 -8.02 7.71
N LYS A 144 12.21 -7.09 8.62
CA LYS A 144 11.51 -7.39 9.87
C LYS A 144 10.07 -7.88 9.67
N ILE A 145 9.38 -7.43 8.62
CA ILE A 145 8.05 -7.96 8.26
C ILE A 145 8.19 -9.40 7.75
N ILE A 146 9.22 -9.67 6.93
CA ILE A 146 9.47 -11.00 6.36
C ILE A 146 9.86 -12.03 7.43
N ASP A 147 10.69 -11.65 8.40
CA ASP A 147 11.09 -12.52 9.49
C ASP A 147 10.08 -12.60 10.64
N GLY A 148 9.01 -11.77 10.60
CA GLY A 148 7.93 -11.76 11.56
C GLY A 148 8.20 -10.98 12.86
N THR A 149 9.33 -10.26 12.95
CA THR A 149 9.66 -9.43 14.12
C THR A 149 8.95 -8.08 14.11
N LEU A 150 8.36 -7.69 12.97
CA LEU A 150 7.49 -6.52 12.82
C LEU A 150 6.13 -6.93 12.26
N ASP A 151 5.09 -6.75 13.05
CA ASP A 151 3.71 -6.85 12.58
C ASP A 151 3.11 -5.44 12.46
N VAL A 152 2.63 -5.09 11.26
CA VAL A 152 2.03 -3.78 10.97
C VAL A 152 0.78 -3.52 11.81
N PHE A 153 0.07 -4.58 12.22
CA PHE A 153 -1.15 -4.51 13.04
C PHE A 153 -0.93 -4.92 14.50
N ALA A 154 0.31 -4.84 14.99
CA ALA A 154 0.58 -5.00 16.43
C ALA A 154 -0.02 -3.84 17.22
N GLY A 155 -0.75 -4.16 18.31
CA GLY A 155 -1.37 -3.16 19.17
C GLY A 155 -0.39 -2.43 20.12
N PRO A 156 -0.85 -1.34 20.73
CA PRO A 156 -2.22 -0.89 20.75
C PRO A 156 -2.62 -0.09 19.50
N ILE A 157 -3.81 -0.36 18.96
CA ILE A 157 -4.36 0.39 17.82
C ILE A 157 -5.75 0.90 18.16
N LYS A 158 -5.98 2.19 17.94
CA LYS A 158 -7.31 2.82 18.04
C LYS A 158 -7.85 3.14 16.66
N ASP A 159 -9.16 3.09 16.52
CA ASP A 159 -9.82 3.60 15.32
C ASP A 159 -9.88 5.15 15.34
N ASN A 160 -10.36 5.73 14.25
CA ASN A 160 -10.49 7.18 14.09
C ASN A 160 -11.63 7.80 14.94
N LYS A 161 -12.36 6.98 15.72
CA LYS A 161 -13.34 7.41 16.72
C LYS A 161 -12.81 7.28 18.15
N GLY A 162 -11.54 6.84 18.30
CA GLY A 162 -10.89 6.67 19.59
C GLY A 162 -11.12 5.32 20.26
N THR A 163 -11.86 4.40 19.63
CA THR A 163 -12.11 3.06 20.17
C THR A 163 -10.89 2.16 20.01
N GLU A 164 -10.45 1.49 21.06
CA GLU A 164 -9.37 0.51 20.98
C GLU A 164 -9.83 -0.73 20.18
N LYS A 165 -9.16 -0.98 19.05
CA LYS A 165 -9.41 -2.12 18.17
C LYS A 165 -8.43 -3.27 18.38
N VAL A 166 -7.19 -2.94 18.75
CA VAL A 166 -6.15 -3.93 19.06
C VAL A 166 -5.49 -3.53 20.37
N LYS A 167 -5.51 -4.42 21.36
CA LYS A 167 -4.89 -4.20 22.66
C LYS A 167 -3.36 -4.26 22.58
N ALA A 168 -2.67 -3.66 23.54
CA ALA A 168 -1.23 -3.80 23.67
C ALA A 168 -0.83 -5.28 23.76
N GLY A 169 0.19 -5.69 23.02
CA GLY A 169 0.69 -7.06 22.95
C GLY A 169 -0.16 -8.03 22.13
N ALA A 170 -1.26 -7.57 21.53
CA ALA A 170 -2.08 -8.34 20.59
C ALA A 170 -1.81 -7.91 19.13
N THR A 171 -2.25 -8.73 18.20
CA THR A 171 -2.27 -8.43 16.76
C THR A 171 -3.57 -8.88 16.14
N ILE A 172 -3.85 -8.45 14.91
CA ILE A 172 -5.02 -8.91 14.13
C ILE A 172 -4.63 -10.16 13.34
N SER A 173 -5.43 -11.22 13.42
CA SER A 173 -5.21 -12.43 12.65
C SER A 173 -5.22 -12.16 11.12
N ALA A 174 -4.63 -13.04 10.31
CA ALA A 174 -4.62 -12.89 8.86
C ALA A 174 -6.04 -12.84 8.28
N ASP A 175 -6.96 -13.64 8.81
CA ASP A 175 -8.35 -13.68 8.37
C ASP A 175 -9.10 -12.41 8.79
N ASP A 176 -8.96 -11.97 10.04
CA ASP A 176 -9.62 -10.75 10.52
C ASP A 176 -9.12 -9.50 9.80
N ARG A 177 -7.85 -9.49 9.31
CA ARG A 177 -7.34 -8.38 8.49
C ARG A 177 -8.11 -8.21 7.19
N GLN A 178 -8.75 -9.23 6.68
CA GLN A 178 -9.52 -9.15 5.43
C GLN A 178 -10.88 -8.47 5.63
N THR A 179 -11.39 -8.49 6.83
CA THR A 179 -12.71 -7.96 7.19
C THR A 179 -12.67 -6.63 7.94
N ILE A 180 -11.50 -5.97 8.01
CA ILE A 180 -11.38 -4.64 8.64
C ILE A 180 -12.30 -3.64 7.92
N ASP A 181 -13.29 -3.10 8.63
CA ASP A 181 -14.30 -2.14 8.20
C ASP A 181 -14.18 -0.77 8.89
N TRP A 182 -13.07 -0.54 9.59
CA TRP A 182 -12.77 0.68 10.35
C TRP A 182 -11.44 1.29 9.89
N LEU A 183 -11.27 2.58 10.16
CA LEU A 183 -10.05 3.33 9.88
C LEU A 183 -9.28 3.60 11.18
N VAL A 184 -7.95 3.57 11.11
CA VAL A 184 -7.10 3.88 12.27
C VAL A 184 -7.12 5.37 12.60
N ALA A 185 -6.75 5.71 13.83
CA ALA A 185 -6.59 7.10 14.27
C ALA A 185 -5.69 7.89 13.30
N GLY A 186 -6.08 9.13 12.99
CA GLY A 186 -5.39 9.98 12.03
C GLY A 186 -5.81 9.79 10.56
N VAL A 187 -6.74 8.86 10.26
CA VAL A 187 -7.35 8.67 8.94
C VAL A 187 -8.76 9.27 8.92
N SER A 188 -9.09 10.03 7.86
CA SER A 188 -10.39 10.65 7.66
C SER A 188 -10.85 10.55 6.18
#